data_2682ac181b934aea64c077bdb058e466
#
_entry.id   2682ac181b934aea64c077bdb058e466
#
_cell.length_a   1.000
_cell.length_b   1.000
_cell.length_c   1.000
_cell.angle_alpha   90.00
_cell.angle_beta   90.00
_cell.angle_gamma   90.00
#
_symmetry.space_group_name_H-M   'P 1'
#
loop_
_entity.id
_entity.type
_entity.pdbx_description
1 polymer ?
#
loop_
_entity_poly.entity_id
_entity_poly.type
_entity_poly.pdbx_seq_one_letter_code
_entity_poly.pdbx_strand_id
1 'polypeptide(L)'
;GAVGINLEDGRRDAALHARKIEATRKAAEAAGVPLFINARIDVYLKGLADGDAAFTETVERASQYAAAGASGIFVPGPTDNELIGRLAEAITLPLNIMLLPKLAPAAKLQALGVRRVSSGGGAFRAAYARLTRGVAAYLVDGDPAAFANDPDGLGNLNKRFA
;
A
#
# COMPACT_ATOMS: atom_id res chain seq x y z
N GLY A 1 -18.34 4.07 -8.57
CA GLY A 1 -18.18 4.08 -7.12
C GLY A 1 -16.90 3.40 -6.67
N ALA A 2 -16.48 3.61 -5.43
CA ALA A 2 -15.32 2.93 -4.86
C ALA A 2 -15.71 1.51 -4.44
N VAL A 3 -14.87 0.53 -4.79
CA VAL A 3 -15.02 -0.88 -4.37
C VAL A 3 -14.13 -1.22 -3.18
N GLY A 4 -13.20 -0.34 -2.82
CA GLY A 4 -12.31 -0.48 -1.68
C GLY A 4 -11.64 0.82 -1.32
N ILE A 5 -11.23 0.94 -0.06
CA ILE A 5 -10.54 2.12 0.48
C ILE A 5 -9.41 1.71 1.41
N ASN A 6 -8.40 2.58 1.54
CA ASN A 6 -7.44 2.51 2.65
C ASN A 6 -7.88 3.51 3.73
N LEU A 7 -8.00 3.05 4.97
CA LEU A 7 -8.15 3.91 6.15
C LEU A 7 -6.89 3.80 7.00
N GLU A 8 -6.21 4.92 7.26
CA GLU A 8 -4.97 4.92 8.03
C GLU A 8 -5.16 5.47 9.44
N ASP A 9 -4.50 4.84 10.40
CA ASP A 9 -4.50 5.29 11.81
C ASP A 9 -3.50 6.43 12.06
N GLY A 10 -2.40 6.47 11.32
CA GLY A 10 -1.37 7.49 11.49
C GLY A 10 -0.75 7.44 12.88
N ARG A 11 -0.86 8.53 13.64
CA ARG A 11 -0.44 8.64 15.05
C ARG A 11 -1.62 8.63 16.03
N ARG A 12 -2.79 8.20 15.58
CA ARG A 12 -4.03 8.28 16.36
C ARG A 12 -4.20 7.06 17.26
N ASP A 13 -5.05 7.24 18.25
CA ASP A 13 -5.53 6.17 19.11
C ASP A 13 -6.22 5.06 18.31
N ALA A 14 -5.88 3.80 18.62
CA ALA A 14 -6.39 2.63 17.91
C ALA A 14 -7.90 2.47 18.06
N ALA A 15 -8.45 2.77 19.26
CA ALA A 15 -9.89 2.66 19.49
C ALA A 15 -10.67 3.72 18.69
N LEU A 16 -10.12 4.93 18.53
CA LEU A 16 -10.72 5.93 17.65
C LEU A 16 -10.73 5.44 16.20
N HIS A 17 -9.65 4.80 15.74
CA HIS A 17 -9.58 4.29 14.39
C HIS A 17 -10.52 3.11 14.17
N ALA A 18 -10.64 2.19 15.11
CA ALA A 18 -11.62 1.10 15.09
C ALA A 18 -13.06 1.64 14.92
N ARG A 19 -13.45 2.68 15.66
CA ARG A 19 -14.78 3.32 15.49
C ARG A 19 -15.00 3.89 14.09
N LYS A 20 -13.94 4.42 13.44
CA LYS A 20 -14.03 4.90 12.04
C LYS A 20 -14.25 3.75 11.06
N ILE A 21 -13.56 2.63 11.25
CA ILE A 21 -13.74 1.41 10.45
C ILE A 21 -15.17 0.90 10.60
N GLU A 22 -15.69 0.79 11.83
CA GLU A 22 -17.05 0.36 12.11
C GLU A 22 -18.09 1.28 11.45
N ALA A 23 -17.94 2.60 11.59
CA ALA A 23 -18.84 3.56 10.96
C ALA A 23 -18.81 3.46 9.42
N THR A 24 -17.62 3.26 8.85
CA THR A 24 -17.46 3.06 7.40
C THR A 24 -18.11 1.77 6.94
N ARG A 25 -17.96 0.67 7.68
CA ARG A 25 -18.61 -0.61 7.39
C ARG A 25 -20.12 -0.47 7.40
N LYS A 26 -20.69 0.11 8.46
CA LYS A 26 -22.14 0.35 8.58
C LYS A 26 -22.69 1.21 7.44
N ALA A 27 -21.97 2.26 7.07
CA ALA A 27 -22.38 3.12 5.95
C ALA A 27 -22.36 2.40 4.60
N ALA A 28 -21.34 1.57 4.36
CA ALA A 28 -21.24 0.76 3.14
C ALA A 28 -22.36 -0.28 3.05
N GLU A 29 -22.65 -0.97 4.14
CA GLU A 29 -23.74 -1.95 4.25
C GLU A 29 -25.10 -1.28 4.01
N ALA A 30 -25.36 -0.14 4.64
CA ALA A 30 -26.58 0.62 4.43
C ALA A 30 -26.76 1.09 2.97
N ALA A 31 -25.66 1.34 2.26
CA ALA A 31 -25.65 1.69 0.85
C ALA A 31 -25.66 0.48 -0.11
N GLY A 32 -25.67 -0.76 0.39
CA GLY A 32 -25.58 -1.98 -0.42
C GLY A 32 -24.26 -2.16 -1.16
N VAL A 33 -23.16 -1.54 -0.67
CA VAL A 33 -21.84 -1.59 -1.30
C VAL A 33 -20.93 -2.60 -0.57
N PRO A 34 -20.45 -3.67 -1.23
CA PRO A 34 -19.49 -4.61 -0.64
C PRO A 34 -18.09 -4.00 -0.59
N LEU A 35 -17.90 -2.97 0.22
CA LEU A 35 -16.68 -2.18 0.30
C LEU A 35 -15.54 -2.96 0.96
N PHE A 36 -14.39 -3.09 0.28
CA PHE A 36 -13.18 -3.61 0.87
C PHE A 36 -12.48 -2.53 1.71
N ILE A 37 -12.47 -2.68 3.03
CA ILE A 37 -11.81 -1.76 3.96
C ILE A 37 -10.43 -2.32 4.29
N ASN A 38 -9.38 -1.70 3.74
CA ASN A 38 -7.99 -2.00 4.03
C ASN A 38 -7.51 -1.12 5.17
N ALA A 39 -7.53 -1.62 6.40
CA ALA A 39 -7.12 -0.87 7.57
C ALA A 39 -5.59 -0.76 7.61
N ARG A 40 -5.06 0.47 7.53
CA ARG A 40 -3.64 0.72 7.54
C ARG A 40 -3.16 1.05 8.95
N ILE A 41 -2.10 0.34 9.35
CA ILE A 41 -1.43 0.45 10.65
C ILE A 41 -0.05 1.08 10.46
N ASP A 42 0.15 2.28 10.96
CA ASP A 42 1.36 3.08 10.72
C ASP A 42 2.45 2.90 11.79
N VAL A 43 2.37 1.90 12.65
CA VAL A 43 3.34 1.67 13.74
C VAL A 43 4.77 1.72 13.22
N TYR A 44 5.12 0.90 12.24
CA TYR A 44 6.47 0.87 11.65
C TYR A 44 6.78 2.13 10.81
N LEU A 45 5.84 2.57 9.97
CA LEU A 45 6.07 3.71 9.09
C LEU A 45 6.31 5.02 9.85
N LYS A 46 5.70 5.19 11.01
CA LYS A 46 5.78 6.39 11.85
C LYS A 46 6.74 6.22 13.04
N GLY A 47 7.34 5.04 13.21
CA GLY A 47 8.20 4.75 14.35
C GLY A 47 7.47 4.98 15.69
N LEU A 48 6.28 4.40 15.84
CA LEU A 48 5.49 4.54 17.08
C LEU A 48 6.01 3.65 18.19
N ALA A 49 6.63 2.53 17.83
CA ALA A 49 7.32 1.58 18.68
C ALA A 49 8.42 0.87 17.88
N ASP A 50 9.32 0.17 18.55
CA ASP A 50 10.44 -0.57 17.97
C ASP A 50 10.44 -2.03 18.39
N GLY A 51 11.13 -2.88 17.62
CA GLY A 51 11.36 -4.30 17.92
C GLY A 51 10.07 -5.08 18.19
N ASP A 52 10.06 -5.88 19.24
CA ASP A 52 8.89 -6.71 19.62
C ASP A 52 7.70 -5.87 20.11
N ALA A 53 7.92 -4.68 20.66
CA ALA A 53 6.82 -3.78 21.01
C ALA A 53 6.06 -3.32 19.76
N ALA A 54 6.77 -3.00 18.65
CA ALA A 54 6.13 -2.65 17.39
C ALA A 54 5.35 -3.82 16.79
N PHE A 55 5.88 -5.04 16.91
CA PHE A 55 5.17 -6.24 16.47
C PHE A 55 3.88 -6.45 17.26
N THR A 56 3.97 -6.44 18.59
CA THR A 56 2.83 -6.63 19.48
C THR A 56 1.73 -5.59 19.22
N GLU A 57 2.10 -4.30 19.19
CA GLU A 57 1.15 -3.22 18.94
C GLU A 57 0.49 -3.35 17.55
N THR A 58 1.25 -3.76 16.53
CA THR A 58 0.71 -3.96 15.18
C THR A 58 -0.33 -5.09 15.16
N VAL A 59 -0.06 -6.22 15.83
CA VAL A 59 -0.98 -7.36 15.91
C VAL A 59 -2.23 -7.01 16.73
N GLU A 60 -2.08 -6.31 17.84
CA GLU A 60 -3.21 -5.84 18.66
C GLU A 60 -4.13 -4.90 17.88
N ARG A 61 -3.56 -3.91 17.17
CA ARG A 61 -4.32 -3.02 16.29
C ARG A 61 -5.01 -3.79 15.18
N ALA A 62 -4.33 -4.74 14.55
CA ALA A 62 -4.91 -5.58 13.50
C ALA A 62 -6.13 -6.35 14.00
N SER A 63 -6.06 -6.93 15.20
CA SER A 63 -7.18 -7.62 15.85
C SER A 63 -8.36 -6.68 16.12
N GLN A 64 -8.11 -5.49 16.67
CA GLN A 64 -9.15 -4.48 16.92
C GLN A 64 -9.82 -4.03 15.61
N TYR A 65 -9.05 -3.84 14.54
CA TYR A 65 -9.58 -3.38 13.24
C TYR A 65 -10.35 -4.49 12.52
N ALA A 66 -9.91 -5.75 12.68
CA ALA A 66 -10.66 -6.91 12.20
C ALA A 66 -12.03 -7.01 12.87
N ALA A 67 -12.08 -6.88 14.20
CA ALA A 67 -13.32 -6.86 14.98
C ALA A 67 -14.25 -5.70 14.61
N ALA A 68 -13.68 -4.55 14.19
CA ALA A 68 -14.42 -3.38 13.73
C ALA A 68 -14.95 -3.49 12.28
N GLY A 69 -14.64 -4.58 11.57
CA GLY A 69 -15.15 -4.84 10.21
C GLY A 69 -14.19 -4.48 9.07
N ALA A 70 -12.87 -4.40 9.34
CA ALA A 70 -11.86 -4.35 8.28
C ALA A 70 -11.91 -5.61 7.42
N SER A 71 -11.57 -5.48 6.13
CA SER A 71 -11.49 -6.59 5.16
C SER A 71 -10.06 -7.06 4.93
N GLY A 72 -9.07 -6.25 5.26
CA GLY A 72 -7.65 -6.53 5.17
C GLY A 72 -6.85 -5.56 6.02
N ILE A 73 -5.60 -5.91 6.29
CA ILE A 73 -4.66 -5.11 7.09
C ILE A 73 -3.49 -4.68 6.21
N PHE A 74 -3.16 -3.40 6.26
CA PHE A 74 -2.02 -2.82 5.56
C PHE A 74 -0.97 -2.33 6.56
N VAL A 75 0.22 -2.94 6.50
CA VAL A 75 1.37 -2.59 7.35
C VAL A 75 2.49 -2.04 6.47
N PRO A 76 2.57 -0.72 6.25
CA PRO A 76 3.69 -0.11 5.54
C PRO A 76 4.92 -0.02 6.45
N GLY A 77 6.11 -0.18 5.87
CA GLY A 77 7.40 -0.03 6.57
C GLY A 77 8.25 -1.29 6.57
N PRO A 78 7.76 -2.46 7.00
CA PRO A 78 8.54 -3.68 7.01
C PRO A 78 9.09 -4.07 5.64
N THR A 79 10.38 -4.45 5.60
CA THR A 79 11.05 -5.03 4.42
C THR A 79 11.80 -6.32 4.77
N ASP A 80 11.96 -6.60 6.04
CA ASP A 80 12.57 -7.84 6.54
C ASP A 80 11.61 -9.02 6.37
N ASN A 81 12.12 -10.12 5.80
CA ASN A 81 11.31 -11.29 5.45
C ASN A 81 10.80 -12.06 6.67
N GLU A 82 11.61 -12.14 7.74
CA GLU A 82 11.23 -12.85 8.96
C GLU A 82 10.10 -12.10 9.66
N LEU A 83 10.24 -10.79 9.82
CA LEU A 83 9.19 -9.93 10.37
C LEU A 83 7.90 -9.99 9.54
N ILE A 84 7.99 -9.94 8.21
CA ILE A 84 6.82 -10.04 7.33
C ILE A 84 6.13 -11.40 7.49
N GLY A 85 6.89 -12.49 7.58
CA GLY A 85 6.35 -13.82 7.83
C GLY A 85 5.62 -13.91 9.18
N ARG A 86 6.23 -13.41 10.26
CA ARG A 86 5.63 -13.34 11.60
C ARG A 86 4.33 -12.53 11.60
N LEU A 87 4.32 -11.39 10.91
CA LEU A 87 3.10 -10.56 10.77
C LEU A 87 2.00 -11.29 9.99
N ALA A 88 2.37 -11.98 8.89
CA ALA A 88 1.41 -12.73 8.07
C ALA A 88 0.81 -13.93 8.81
N GLU A 89 1.55 -14.55 9.72
CA GLU A 89 1.08 -15.64 10.57
C GLU A 89 0.15 -15.14 11.69
N ALA A 90 0.51 -14.01 12.32
CA ALA A 90 -0.24 -13.47 13.45
C ALA A 90 -1.51 -12.71 13.05
N ILE A 91 -1.56 -12.13 11.84
CA ILE A 91 -2.70 -11.34 11.36
C ILE A 91 -3.67 -12.24 10.57
N THR A 92 -4.89 -12.37 11.06
CA THR A 92 -5.90 -13.25 10.48
C THR A 92 -6.50 -12.77 9.16
N LEU A 93 -6.49 -11.47 8.89
CA LEU A 93 -6.98 -10.88 7.65
C LEU A 93 -5.89 -10.84 6.57
N PRO A 94 -6.26 -10.73 5.27
CA PRO A 94 -5.30 -10.57 4.20
C PRO A 94 -4.29 -9.43 4.47
N LEU A 95 -2.99 -9.78 4.56
CA LEU A 95 -1.92 -8.83 4.80
C LEU A 95 -1.51 -8.13 3.52
N ASN A 96 -1.45 -6.80 3.57
CA ASN A 96 -0.91 -5.91 2.55
C ASN A 96 0.40 -5.29 3.05
N ILE A 97 1.43 -5.31 2.23
CA ILE A 97 2.75 -4.69 2.49
C ILE A 97 3.00 -3.55 1.49
N MET A 98 3.84 -2.59 1.85
CA MET A 98 4.22 -1.50 0.96
C MET A 98 5.45 -1.85 0.13
N LEU A 99 5.40 -1.59 -1.19
CA LEU A 99 6.55 -1.70 -2.08
C LEU A 99 7.62 -0.66 -1.70
N LEU A 100 8.73 -1.17 -1.19
CA LEU A 100 9.93 -0.41 -0.82
C LEU A 100 11.16 -1.00 -1.52
N PRO A 101 12.27 -0.24 -1.70
CA PRO A 101 13.43 -0.67 -2.49
C PRO A 101 14.08 -1.99 -2.05
N LYS A 102 13.94 -2.38 -0.78
CA LYS A 102 14.55 -3.62 -0.24
C LYS A 102 13.54 -4.76 -0.08
N LEU A 103 12.31 -4.59 -0.56
CA LEU A 103 11.28 -5.61 -0.43
C LEU A 103 11.62 -6.83 -1.32
N ALA A 104 11.35 -8.02 -0.81
CA ALA A 104 11.51 -9.25 -1.57
C ALA A 104 10.58 -9.32 -2.79
N PRO A 105 10.91 -10.12 -3.82
CA PRO A 105 10.04 -10.35 -4.97
C PRO A 105 8.67 -10.92 -4.58
N ALA A 106 7.66 -10.66 -5.40
CA ALA A 106 6.27 -11.04 -5.14
C ALA A 106 6.06 -12.52 -4.80
N ALA A 107 6.76 -13.43 -5.50
CA ALA A 107 6.68 -14.86 -5.21
C ALA A 107 7.14 -15.22 -3.79
N LYS A 108 8.20 -14.57 -3.32
CA LYS A 108 8.69 -14.77 -1.93
C LYS A 108 7.69 -14.21 -0.91
N LEU A 109 7.15 -13.02 -1.16
CA LEU A 109 6.13 -12.42 -0.30
C LEU A 109 4.87 -13.26 -0.21
N GLN A 110 4.43 -13.82 -1.35
CA GLN A 110 3.29 -14.75 -1.39
C GLN A 110 3.54 -16.00 -0.54
N ALA A 111 4.76 -16.58 -0.63
CA ALA A 111 5.16 -17.74 0.18
C ALA A 111 5.21 -17.40 1.69
N LEU A 112 5.49 -16.15 2.06
CA LEU A 112 5.43 -15.65 3.44
C LEU A 112 4.00 -15.35 3.92
N GLY A 113 2.98 -15.48 3.09
CA GLY A 113 1.58 -15.23 3.47
C GLY A 113 1.04 -13.86 3.09
N VAL A 114 1.83 -12.98 2.47
CA VAL A 114 1.35 -11.68 1.95
C VAL A 114 0.33 -11.91 0.82
N ARG A 115 -0.76 -11.15 0.82
CA ARG A 115 -1.82 -11.25 -0.19
C ARG A 115 -1.93 -10.03 -1.09
N ARG A 116 -1.33 -8.92 -0.70
CA ARG A 116 -1.37 -7.66 -1.46
C ARG A 116 -0.08 -6.89 -1.28
N VAL A 117 0.35 -6.19 -2.35
CA VAL A 117 1.45 -5.22 -2.31
C VAL A 117 0.95 -3.90 -2.86
N SER A 118 1.14 -2.83 -2.10
CA SER A 118 0.77 -1.46 -2.50
C SER A 118 2.00 -0.67 -2.89
N SER A 119 2.01 -0.08 -4.08
CA SER A 119 3.15 0.70 -4.59
C SER A 119 3.30 2.09 -3.91
N GLY A 120 2.27 2.55 -3.20
CA GLY A 120 2.24 3.92 -2.69
C GLY A 120 2.47 4.93 -3.82
N GLY A 121 3.34 5.90 -3.59
CA GLY A 121 3.78 6.85 -4.63
C GLY A 121 4.90 6.33 -5.55
N GLY A 122 5.27 5.03 -5.47
CA GLY A 122 6.42 4.48 -6.21
C GLY A 122 6.27 4.59 -7.72
N ALA A 123 5.16 4.13 -8.26
CA ALA A 123 4.87 4.20 -9.70
C ALA A 123 4.82 5.65 -10.20
N PHE A 124 4.15 6.54 -9.46
CA PHE A 124 4.11 7.96 -9.79
C PHE A 124 5.52 8.58 -9.82
N ARG A 125 6.34 8.34 -8.78
CA ARG A 125 7.71 8.86 -8.73
C ARG A 125 8.56 8.34 -9.88
N ALA A 126 8.43 7.08 -10.26
CA ALA A 126 9.15 6.50 -11.39
C ALA A 126 8.76 7.18 -12.71
N ALA A 127 7.47 7.34 -12.98
CA ALA A 127 6.97 8.03 -14.17
C ALA A 127 7.41 9.49 -14.21
N TYR A 128 7.29 10.20 -13.09
CA TYR A 128 7.67 11.60 -13.00
C TYR A 128 9.18 11.81 -13.16
N ALA A 129 10.00 10.94 -12.57
CA ALA A 129 11.44 10.99 -12.75
C ALA A 129 11.86 10.76 -14.21
N ARG A 130 11.17 9.88 -14.94
CA ARG A 130 11.40 9.68 -16.39
C ARG A 130 11.03 10.94 -17.18
N LEU A 131 9.85 11.50 -16.91
CA LEU A 131 9.40 12.76 -17.52
C LEU A 131 10.40 13.90 -17.27
N THR A 132 10.78 14.12 -16.01
CA THR A 132 11.71 15.20 -15.63
C THR A 132 13.06 15.08 -16.34
N ARG A 133 13.62 13.86 -16.43
CA ARG A 133 14.86 13.64 -17.16
C ARG A 133 14.71 13.93 -18.66
N GLY A 134 13.59 13.52 -19.27
CA GLY A 134 13.33 13.80 -20.68
C GLY A 134 13.21 15.30 -20.97
N VAL A 135 12.47 16.04 -20.13
CA VAL A 135 12.34 17.50 -20.27
C VAL A 135 13.69 18.19 -20.07
N ALA A 136 14.46 17.80 -19.03
CA ALA A 136 15.75 18.39 -18.76
C ALA A 136 16.73 18.18 -19.94
N ALA A 137 16.78 17.00 -20.54
CA ALA A 137 17.61 16.73 -21.71
C ALA A 137 17.16 17.54 -22.92
N TYR A 138 15.88 17.60 -23.23
CA TYR A 138 15.33 18.40 -24.33
C TYR A 138 15.67 19.90 -24.20
N LEU A 139 15.66 20.46 -22.98
CA LEU A 139 15.97 21.87 -22.76
C LEU A 139 17.45 22.23 -22.96
N VAL A 140 18.34 21.24 -23.07
CA VAL A 140 19.77 21.48 -23.34
C VAL A 140 20.02 21.81 -24.81
N ASP A 141 19.45 21.03 -25.73
CA ASP A 141 19.75 21.11 -27.16
C ASP A 141 18.53 21.06 -28.09
N GLY A 142 17.33 20.89 -27.55
CA GLY A 142 16.09 20.79 -28.29
C GLY A 142 15.92 19.45 -29.05
N ASP A 143 16.73 18.44 -28.75
CA ASP A 143 16.62 17.13 -29.39
C ASP A 143 15.39 16.34 -28.86
N PRO A 144 14.38 16.08 -29.71
CA PRO A 144 13.20 15.31 -29.32
C PRO A 144 13.52 13.83 -29.02
N ALA A 145 14.72 13.33 -29.33
CA ALA A 145 15.13 11.97 -29.00
C ALA A 145 15.07 11.66 -27.50
N ALA A 146 15.19 12.69 -26.65
CA ALA A 146 15.00 12.55 -25.21
C ALA A 146 13.63 12.00 -24.80
N PHE A 147 12.61 12.19 -25.66
CA PHE A 147 11.25 11.65 -25.46
C PHE A 147 10.97 10.42 -26.32
N ALA A 148 11.70 10.24 -27.45
CA ALA A 148 11.47 9.18 -28.39
C ALA A 148 12.20 7.87 -28.05
N ASN A 149 13.34 7.94 -27.38
CA ASN A 149 14.20 6.81 -27.05
C ASN A 149 13.71 6.06 -25.79
N ASP A 150 12.49 5.53 -25.84
CA ASP A 150 12.02 4.54 -24.90
C ASP A 150 11.86 3.21 -25.65
N PRO A 151 12.85 2.29 -25.58
CA PRO A 151 12.80 1.02 -26.30
C PRO A 151 11.61 0.14 -25.90
N ASP A 152 11.13 0.34 -24.66
CA ASP A 152 9.96 -0.35 -24.11
C ASP A 152 8.68 0.50 -24.24
N GLY A 153 8.69 1.52 -25.10
CA GLY A 153 7.64 2.52 -25.22
C GLY A 153 6.24 1.95 -25.22
N LEU A 154 5.33 2.64 -24.54
CA LEU A 154 3.94 2.21 -24.33
C LEU A 154 3.13 2.05 -25.63
N GLY A 155 3.75 2.28 -26.79
CA GLY A 155 3.11 2.26 -28.09
C GLY A 155 2.02 3.34 -28.22
N ASN A 156 1.08 3.14 -29.12
CA ASN A 156 -0.03 4.08 -29.29
C ASN A 156 -1.05 3.91 -28.19
N LEU A 157 -0.99 4.77 -27.17
CA LEU A 157 -1.93 4.77 -26.04
C LEU A 157 -3.40 4.94 -26.47
N ASN A 158 -3.68 5.64 -27.58
CA ASN A 158 -5.03 5.83 -28.07
C ASN A 158 -5.71 4.50 -28.42
N LYS A 159 -4.94 3.50 -28.85
CA LYS A 159 -5.46 2.15 -29.13
C LYS A 159 -5.87 1.37 -27.87
N ARG A 160 -5.47 1.83 -26.67
CA ARG A 160 -5.83 1.19 -25.40
C ARG A 160 -7.15 1.71 -24.82
N PHE A 161 -7.63 2.84 -25.33
CA PHE A 161 -8.85 3.52 -24.87
C PHE A 161 -9.92 3.63 -25.98
N ALA A 162 -9.71 2.97 -27.13
CA ALA A 162 -10.66 2.88 -28.24
C ALA A 162 -11.62 1.71 -28.03
#